data_a7c635cc28f32a091068968ff13883f7
#
_entry.id   a7c635cc28f32a091068968ff13883f7
#
_cell.length_a   1.000
_cell.length_b   1.000
_cell.length_c   1.000
_cell.angle_alpha   90.00
_cell.angle_beta   90.00
_cell.angle_gamma   90.00
#
_symmetry.space_group_name_H-M   'P 1'
#
loop_
_entity.id
_entity.type
_entity.pdbx_description
1 polymer ?
#
loop_
_entity_poly.entity_id
_entity_poly.type
_entity_poly.pdbx_seq_one_letter_code
_entity_poly.pdbx_strand_id
1 'polypeptide(L)'
;MIANLRPALEDCFTAGENLAEMTGRNVGDLLNATGITWGWFQGGFRPTARNADGTVVCDAQHTSVSGSTEFDYTPRHEPFQYYASTANPHHLSPTSVAMIGHTDQANHQYDLSDFWAA
;
A
#
# COMPACT_ATOMS: atom_id res chain seq x y z
N MET A 1 -17.44 2.51 20.31
CA MET A 1 -17.31 2.30 18.86
C MET A 1 -15.86 2.56 18.45
N ILE A 2 -15.29 1.65 17.71
CA ILE A 2 -13.93 1.83 17.18
C ILE A 2 -14.05 2.70 15.93
N ALA A 3 -13.31 3.81 15.89
CA ALA A 3 -13.27 4.66 14.71
C ALA A 3 -12.61 3.91 13.54
N ASN A 4 -13.07 4.13 12.32
CA ASN A 4 -12.43 3.63 11.12
C ASN A 4 -11.14 4.42 10.88
N LEU A 5 -10.04 3.91 11.41
CA LEU A 5 -8.74 4.53 11.23
C LEU A 5 -8.19 4.23 9.84
N ARG A 6 -7.56 5.24 9.24
CA ARG A 6 -6.82 5.10 7.98
C ARG A 6 -5.35 5.39 8.20
N PRO A 7 -4.46 4.83 7.39
CA PRO A 7 -3.03 5.10 7.55
C PRO A 7 -2.72 6.57 7.24
N ALA A 8 -1.95 7.21 8.13
CA ALA A 8 -1.52 8.60 7.94
C ALA A 8 -0.51 8.75 6.81
N LEU A 9 0.29 7.71 6.55
CA LEU A 9 1.33 7.69 5.51
C LEU A 9 0.77 7.12 4.21
N GLU A 10 -0.22 7.81 3.64
CA GLU A 10 -0.96 7.30 2.49
C GLU A 10 -1.46 8.44 1.62
N ASP A 11 -1.03 8.49 0.35
CA ASP A 11 -1.48 9.51 -0.59
C ASP A 11 -2.91 9.28 -1.09
N CYS A 12 -3.34 8.03 -1.14
CA CYS A 12 -4.62 7.63 -1.75
C CYS A 12 -5.76 7.59 -0.74
N PHE A 13 -5.92 8.60 0.10
CA PHE A 13 -7.03 8.65 1.03
C PHE A 13 -7.84 9.95 0.86
N THR A 14 -9.08 9.94 1.33
CA THR A 14 -9.96 11.11 1.33
C THR A 14 -9.80 11.88 2.64
N ALA A 15 -9.64 13.20 2.53
CA ALA A 15 -9.54 14.08 3.69
C ALA A 15 -10.77 13.97 4.60
N GLY A 16 -10.58 14.20 5.90
CA GLY A 16 -11.65 14.17 6.90
C GLY A 16 -11.77 12.86 7.66
N GLU A 17 -10.94 11.85 7.31
CA GLU A 17 -10.89 10.59 8.04
C GLU A 17 -9.96 10.69 9.26
N ASN A 18 -10.18 9.80 10.23
CA ASN A 18 -9.26 9.63 11.34
C ASN A 18 -8.00 8.92 10.86
N LEU A 19 -6.84 9.49 11.15
CA LEU A 19 -5.55 8.97 10.69
C LEU A 19 -4.78 8.36 11.85
N ALA A 20 -4.04 7.29 11.55
CA ALA A 20 -3.16 6.64 12.52
C ALA A 20 -1.80 6.37 11.89
N GLU A 21 -0.76 6.59 12.67
CA GLU A 21 0.61 6.21 12.35
C GLU A 21 1.20 5.46 13.52
N MET A 22 1.81 4.33 13.24
CA MET A 22 2.48 3.51 14.24
C MET A 22 3.99 3.56 14.02
N THR A 23 4.73 3.74 15.11
CA THR A 23 6.20 3.83 15.08
C THR A 23 6.87 2.57 15.58
N GLY A 24 6.11 1.60 16.08
CA GLY A 24 6.62 0.32 16.54
C GLY A 24 7.05 -0.60 15.40
N ARG A 25 7.58 -1.76 15.77
CA ARG A 25 7.98 -2.82 14.84
C ARG A 25 6.78 -3.71 14.52
N ASN A 26 6.77 -4.24 13.31
CA ASN A 26 5.77 -5.23 12.88
C ASN A 26 6.47 -6.50 12.36
N VAL A 27 5.71 -7.46 11.89
CA VAL A 27 6.25 -8.72 11.39
C VAL A 27 7.18 -8.51 10.18
N GLY A 28 6.92 -7.50 9.35
CA GLY A 28 7.78 -7.16 8.22
C GLY A 28 9.19 -6.74 8.67
N ASP A 29 9.27 -5.94 9.74
CA ASP A 29 10.55 -5.56 10.33
C ASP A 29 11.34 -6.79 10.82
N LEU A 30 10.65 -7.75 11.41
CA LEU A 30 11.27 -8.99 11.89
C LEU A 30 11.78 -9.84 10.73
N LEU A 31 11.02 -9.93 9.65
CA LEU A 31 11.44 -10.65 8.44
C LEU A 31 12.66 -9.99 7.81
N ASN A 32 12.67 -8.66 7.72
CA ASN A 32 13.82 -7.91 7.21
C ASN A 32 15.07 -8.15 8.07
N ALA A 33 14.92 -8.16 9.40
CA ALA A 33 16.03 -8.37 10.31
C ALA A 33 16.67 -9.77 10.15
N THR A 34 15.91 -10.75 9.68
CA THR A 34 16.38 -12.13 9.46
C THR A 34 16.71 -12.43 8.01
N GLY A 35 16.61 -11.44 7.11
CA GLY A 35 16.93 -11.61 5.70
C GLY A 35 15.93 -12.42 4.90
N ILE A 36 14.70 -12.56 5.41
CA ILE A 36 13.64 -13.27 4.72
C ILE A 36 12.92 -12.33 3.75
N THR A 37 12.78 -12.72 2.50
CA THR A 37 12.01 -11.97 1.51
C THR A 37 10.52 -12.06 1.80
N TRP A 38 9.80 -10.97 1.59
CA TRP A 38 8.37 -10.92 1.83
C TRP A 38 7.73 -9.78 1.05
N GLY A 39 6.44 -9.81 0.89
CA GLY A 39 5.69 -8.73 0.26
C GLY A 39 4.21 -8.79 0.59
N TRP A 40 3.58 -7.63 0.62
CA TRP A 40 2.14 -7.49 0.67
C TRP A 40 1.66 -7.03 -0.70
N PHE A 41 0.71 -7.75 -1.26
CA PHE A 41 0.18 -7.49 -2.61
C PHE A 41 -1.30 -7.16 -2.51
N GLN A 42 -1.68 -6.01 -3.04
CA GLN A 42 -3.06 -5.55 -2.94
C GLN A 42 -3.55 -4.98 -4.28
N GLY A 43 -4.79 -5.29 -4.63
CA GLY A 43 -5.40 -4.79 -5.84
C GLY A 43 -5.55 -3.26 -5.81
N GLY A 44 -5.32 -2.63 -6.96
CA GLY A 44 -5.45 -1.18 -7.10
C GLY A 44 -4.33 -0.36 -6.45
N PHE A 45 -3.29 -0.99 -5.93
CA PHE A 45 -2.17 -0.28 -5.28
C PHE A 45 -1.37 0.55 -6.30
N ARG A 46 -1.29 0.11 -7.55
CA ARG A 46 -0.66 0.91 -8.60
C ARG A 46 -1.50 2.15 -8.87
N PRO A 47 -0.92 3.38 -8.77
CA PRO A 47 -1.68 4.60 -8.98
C PRO A 47 -2.18 4.72 -10.42
N THR A 48 -3.32 5.38 -10.57
CA THR A 48 -3.86 5.74 -11.90
C THR A 48 -3.27 7.04 -12.43
N ALA A 49 -2.74 7.88 -11.54
CA ALA A 49 -2.07 9.13 -11.90
C ALA A 49 -1.05 9.49 -10.84
N ARG A 50 -0.02 10.23 -11.25
CA ARG A 50 1.00 10.80 -10.37
C ARG A 50 1.08 12.29 -10.59
N ASN A 51 0.98 13.07 -9.51
CA ASN A 51 1.07 14.52 -9.53
C ASN A 51 2.53 14.98 -9.63
N ALA A 52 2.73 16.25 -9.97
CA ALA A 52 4.07 16.82 -10.12
C ALA A 52 4.86 16.83 -8.80
N ASP A 53 4.18 16.88 -7.65
CA ASP A 53 4.80 16.86 -6.33
C ASP A 53 5.13 15.44 -5.83
N GLY A 54 4.85 14.40 -6.62
CA GLY A 54 5.10 13.00 -6.27
C GLY A 54 3.94 12.31 -5.59
N THR A 55 2.89 13.02 -5.17
CA THR A 55 1.68 12.39 -4.64
C THR A 55 0.94 11.65 -5.74
N VAL A 56 0.12 10.66 -5.37
CA VAL A 56 -0.54 9.79 -6.34
C VAL A 56 -2.05 9.75 -6.13
N VAL A 57 -2.73 9.34 -7.19
CA VAL A 57 -4.19 9.15 -7.21
C VAL A 57 -4.47 7.69 -7.51
N CYS A 58 -5.36 7.08 -6.74
CA CYS A 58 -5.75 5.67 -6.88
C CYS A 58 -7.23 5.58 -7.21
N ASP A 59 -7.56 5.76 -8.47
CA ASP A 59 -8.95 5.83 -8.96
C ASP A 59 -9.42 4.57 -9.67
N ALA A 60 -8.62 3.50 -9.68
CA ALA A 60 -9.05 2.24 -10.29
C ALA A 60 -10.31 1.73 -9.60
N GLN A 61 -11.32 1.36 -10.38
CA GLN A 61 -12.63 0.97 -9.90
C GLN A 61 -13.09 -0.31 -10.59
N HIS A 62 -13.98 -1.03 -9.93
CA HIS A 62 -14.64 -2.19 -10.49
C HIS A 62 -16.12 -2.19 -10.14
N THR A 63 -16.90 -2.93 -10.92
CA THR A 63 -18.32 -3.16 -10.61
C THR A 63 -18.45 -4.50 -9.90
N SER A 64 -18.99 -4.47 -8.69
CA SER A 64 -19.22 -5.68 -7.89
C SER A 64 -20.34 -6.53 -8.47
N VAL A 65 -20.47 -7.76 -7.98
CA VAL A 65 -21.56 -8.67 -8.38
C VAL A 65 -22.93 -8.07 -8.12
N SER A 66 -23.06 -7.24 -7.07
CA SER A 66 -24.28 -6.53 -6.75
C SER A 66 -24.60 -5.33 -7.69
N GLY A 67 -23.67 -4.98 -8.58
CA GLY A 67 -23.83 -3.87 -9.52
C GLY A 67 -23.31 -2.53 -9.00
N SER A 68 -22.78 -2.45 -7.77
CA SER A 68 -22.18 -1.22 -7.25
C SER A 68 -20.76 -1.03 -7.78
N THR A 69 -20.38 0.23 -7.99
CA THR A 69 -19.01 0.60 -8.38
C THR A 69 -18.21 0.91 -7.14
N GLU A 70 -17.05 0.29 -7.00
CA GLU A 70 -16.19 0.41 -5.83
C GLU A 70 -14.73 0.62 -6.24
N PHE A 71 -13.96 1.29 -5.39
CA PHE A 71 -12.52 1.44 -5.59
C PHE A 71 -11.82 0.11 -5.37
N ASP A 72 -10.82 -0.18 -6.22
CA ASP A 72 -10.02 -1.39 -6.10
C ASP A 72 -9.13 -1.35 -4.87
N TYR A 73 -8.55 -0.19 -4.57
CA TYR A 73 -7.68 0.00 -3.42
C TYR A 73 -8.43 0.62 -2.25
N THR A 74 -8.32 -0.02 -1.09
CA THR A 74 -8.85 0.49 0.18
C THR A 74 -7.70 0.62 1.17
N PRO A 75 -7.24 1.84 1.51
CA PRO A 75 -6.06 2.05 2.34
C PRO A 75 -6.09 1.35 3.69
N ARG A 76 -7.25 1.28 4.34
CA ARG A 76 -7.38 0.62 5.66
C ARG A 76 -7.17 -0.89 5.61
N HIS A 77 -7.18 -1.50 4.43
CA HIS A 77 -6.92 -2.93 4.26
C HIS A 77 -5.43 -3.23 4.03
N GLU A 78 -4.60 -2.19 4.00
CA GLU A 78 -3.15 -2.30 3.83
C GLU A 78 -2.46 -2.15 5.20
N PRO A 79 -2.23 -3.26 5.94
CA PRO A 79 -1.79 -3.17 7.33
C PRO A 79 -0.40 -2.54 7.49
N PHE A 80 0.49 -2.73 6.53
CA PHE A 80 1.84 -2.22 6.60
C PHE A 80 1.95 -0.71 6.32
N GLN A 81 0.91 -0.10 5.74
CA GLN A 81 0.86 1.35 5.54
C GLN A 81 0.68 2.14 6.84
N TYR A 82 0.26 1.50 7.91
CA TYR A 82 0.12 2.17 9.21
C TYR A 82 1.44 2.38 9.93
N TYR A 83 2.52 1.71 9.51
CA TYR A 83 3.81 1.73 10.20
C TYR A 83 4.82 2.51 9.39
N ALA A 84 5.51 3.46 10.05
CA ALA A 84 6.54 4.27 9.40
C ALA A 84 7.64 3.42 8.76
N SER A 85 7.99 2.27 9.37
CA SER A 85 9.07 1.40 8.86
C SER A 85 8.72 0.67 7.56
N THR A 86 7.45 0.41 7.29
CA THR A 86 7.03 -0.41 6.15
C THR A 86 6.09 0.30 5.19
N ALA A 87 5.76 1.57 5.42
CA ALA A 87 4.86 2.31 4.55
C ALA A 87 5.49 2.60 3.17
N ASN A 88 4.63 2.66 2.18
CA ASN A 88 4.95 3.14 0.82
C ASN A 88 3.91 4.20 0.44
N PRO A 89 4.02 5.43 1.00
CA PRO A 89 2.98 6.46 0.88
C PRO A 89 2.67 6.87 -0.56
N HIS A 90 3.69 6.88 -1.42
CA HIS A 90 3.57 7.32 -2.81
C HIS A 90 3.35 6.16 -3.78
N HIS A 91 3.07 4.97 -3.27
CA HIS A 91 2.80 3.78 -4.09
C HIS A 91 3.85 3.57 -5.17
N LEU A 92 5.13 3.71 -4.80
CA LEU A 92 6.23 3.48 -5.72
C LEU A 92 6.30 2.00 -6.10
N SER A 93 6.49 1.74 -7.38
CA SER A 93 6.68 0.37 -7.88
C SER A 93 8.07 -0.14 -7.50
N PRO A 94 8.27 -1.47 -7.45
CA PRO A 94 9.62 -1.99 -7.27
C PRO A 94 10.52 -1.53 -8.41
N THR A 95 11.81 -1.35 -8.13
CA THR A 95 12.77 -0.88 -9.12
C THR A 95 12.98 -1.88 -10.27
N SER A 96 12.72 -3.15 -10.01
CA SER A 96 12.71 -4.23 -11.01
C SER A 96 11.94 -5.42 -10.48
N VAL A 97 11.59 -6.36 -11.35
CA VAL A 97 10.94 -7.63 -10.95
C VAL A 97 11.82 -8.40 -9.96
N ALA A 98 13.14 -8.36 -10.13
CA ALA A 98 14.07 -9.05 -9.24
C ALA A 98 14.05 -8.49 -7.80
N MET A 99 13.59 -7.25 -7.62
CA MET A 99 13.51 -6.62 -6.30
C MET A 99 12.21 -6.91 -5.55
N ILE A 100 11.24 -7.55 -6.18
CA ILE A 100 10.02 -7.93 -5.49
C ILE A 100 10.37 -8.89 -4.33
N GLY A 101 9.93 -8.52 -3.14
CA GLY A 101 10.25 -9.24 -1.90
C GLY A 101 11.48 -8.72 -1.16
N HIS A 102 12.26 -7.85 -1.79
CA HIS A 102 13.43 -7.21 -1.20
C HIS A 102 13.13 -5.75 -0.84
N THR A 103 13.95 -5.19 0.04
CA THR A 103 13.79 -3.79 0.44
C THR A 103 14.30 -2.86 -0.66
N ASP A 104 13.39 -2.07 -1.22
CA ASP A 104 13.69 -0.99 -2.15
C ASP A 104 12.66 0.13 -1.97
N GLN A 105 12.45 0.98 -2.97
CA GLN A 105 11.50 2.08 -2.88
C GLN A 105 10.05 1.63 -2.67
N ALA A 106 9.67 0.42 -3.09
CA ALA A 106 8.33 -0.12 -2.87
C ALA A 106 8.10 -0.55 -1.43
N ASN A 107 9.17 -0.73 -0.68
CA ASN A 107 9.15 -1.08 0.75
C ASN A 107 8.24 -2.28 1.07
N HIS A 108 8.29 -3.30 0.22
CA HIS A 108 7.51 -4.55 0.33
C HIS A 108 5.99 -4.39 0.11
N GLN A 109 5.53 -3.21 -0.32
CA GLN A 109 4.12 -2.95 -0.63
C GLN A 109 3.94 -2.89 -2.14
N TYR A 110 3.13 -3.78 -2.69
CA TYR A 110 3.03 -3.99 -4.13
C TYR A 110 1.60 -4.00 -4.63
N ASP A 111 1.44 -3.69 -5.92
CA ASP A 111 0.20 -3.98 -6.62
C ASP A 111 0.05 -5.50 -6.84
N LEU A 112 -1.18 -5.97 -6.89
CA LEU A 112 -1.43 -7.39 -7.11
C LEU A 112 -0.84 -7.90 -8.44
N SER A 113 -0.75 -7.03 -9.45
CA SER A 113 -0.12 -7.38 -10.73
C SER A 113 1.37 -7.73 -10.58
N ASP A 114 2.05 -7.18 -9.59
CA ASP A 114 3.46 -7.50 -9.34
C ASP A 114 3.63 -8.95 -8.85
N PHE A 115 2.64 -9.49 -8.15
CA PHE A 115 2.64 -10.90 -7.74
C PHE A 115 2.71 -11.84 -8.94
N TRP A 116 1.95 -11.52 -9.99
CA TRP A 116 1.92 -12.37 -11.19
C TRP A 116 3.19 -12.22 -12.04
N ALA A 117 3.92 -11.13 -11.88
CA ALA A 117 5.16 -10.86 -12.59
C ALA A 117 6.39 -11.48 -11.92
N ALA A 118 6.27 -11.76 -10.64
CA ALA A 118 7.38 -12.26 -9.82
C ALA A 118 7.77 -13.71 -10.14
#